data_2b0c616fbcca7f6e126a26791b34227e
#
_entry.id   2b0c616fbcca7f6e126a26791b34227e
#
_cell.length_a   1.000
_cell.length_b   1.000
_cell.length_c   1.000
_cell.angle_alpha   90.00
_cell.angle_beta   90.00
_cell.angle_gamma   90.00
#
_symmetry.space_group_name_H-M   'P 1'
#
loop_
_entity.id
_entity.type
_entity.pdbx_description
1 polymer ?
#
loop_
_entity_poly.entity_id
_entity_poly.type
_entity_poly.pdbx_seq_one_letter_code
_entity_poly.pdbx_strand_id
1 'polypeptide(L)'
;MAGETLRIIPLGGLGEVGKNMTVYELDDDIVVVDAGLAFPRDEHLGVDLILPDMSYLADRKDRVRAVVLTHSHEDHVGALAYLLREIPVPEVWGTRLTLGLAQSRLDEHGLLNAVELKEAKPEEDPVQIGGFRIGFV
;
A
#
# COMPACT_ATOMS: atom_id res chain seq x y z
N MET A 1 -11.44 25.67 14.94
CA MET A 1 -11.26 24.88 13.74
C MET A 1 -12.15 23.64 13.79
N ALA A 2 -12.82 23.36 12.73
CA ALA A 2 -13.58 22.11 12.69
C ALA A 2 -12.61 20.94 12.92
N GLY A 3 -13.08 19.90 13.57
CA GLY A 3 -12.27 18.73 13.84
C GLY A 3 -11.76 18.07 12.56
N GLU A 4 -10.67 17.36 12.68
CA GLU A 4 -10.14 16.56 11.59
C GLU A 4 -11.06 15.38 11.30
N THR A 5 -11.17 15.01 10.02
CA THR A 5 -11.97 13.86 9.61
C THR A 5 -11.05 12.71 9.22
N LEU A 6 -11.15 11.61 9.94
CA LEU A 6 -10.44 10.38 9.62
C LEU A 6 -11.40 9.43 8.93
N ARG A 7 -10.98 8.91 7.76
CA ARG A 7 -11.70 7.87 7.03
C ARG A 7 -10.82 6.65 6.92
N ILE A 8 -11.41 5.49 7.16
CA ILE A 8 -10.73 4.20 7.00
C ILE A 8 -11.52 3.42 5.96
N ILE A 9 -10.89 3.17 4.83
CA ILE A 9 -11.57 2.61 3.67
C ILE A 9 -10.85 1.34 3.22
N PRO A 10 -11.39 0.15 3.52
CA PRO A 10 -10.83 -1.08 2.99
C PRO A 10 -11.14 -1.18 1.49
N LEU A 11 -10.12 -1.37 0.68
CA LEU A 11 -10.25 -1.57 -0.76
C LEU A 11 -10.21 -3.07 -1.12
N GLY A 12 -9.79 -3.91 -0.17
CA GLY A 12 -9.78 -5.35 -0.31
C GLY A 12 -9.44 -6.00 1.01
N GLY A 13 -9.57 -7.34 1.09
CA GLY A 13 -9.23 -8.12 2.27
C GLY A 13 -10.35 -8.26 3.30
N LEU A 14 -11.43 -7.50 3.17
CA LEU A 14 -12.53 -7.55 4.12
C LEU A 14 -13.49 -8.68 3.69
N GLY A 15 -13.64 -9.67 4.55
CA GLY A 15 -14.48 -10.82 4.26
C GLY A 15 -13.92 -11.76 3.19
N GLU A 16 -12.63 -11.64 2.86
CA GLU A 16 -11.99 -12.47 1.84
C GLU A 16 -10.53 -12.72 2.21
N VAL A 17 -9.92 -13.70 1.53
CA VAL A 17 -8.48 -13.99 1.66
C VAL A 17 -7.75 -13.32 0.50
N GLY A 18 -6.72 -12.57 0.81
CA GLY A 18 -5.94 -11.85 -0.20
C GLY A 18 -6.48 -10.44 -0.47
N LYS A 19 -5.85 -9.74 -1.39
CA LYS A 19 -6.16 -8.36 -1.78
C LYS A 19 -6.14 -7.38 -0.60
N ASN A 20 -5.32 -7.61 0.41
CA ASN A 20 -5.29 -6.75 1.58
C ASN A 20 -4.81 -5.34 1.20
N MET A 21 -5.67 -4.36 1.39
CA MET A 21 -5.37 -2.98 1.10
C MET A 21 -6.36 -2.08 1.83
N THR A 22 -5.84 -1.18 2.66
CA THR A 22 -6.68 -0.27 3.43
C THR A 22 -6.16 1.14 3.30
N VAL A 23 -7.05 2.08 3.05
CA VAL A 23 -6.75 3.50 2.94
C VAL A 23 -7.10 4.17 4.27
N TYR A 24 -6.13 4.94 4.78
CA TYR A 24 -6.34 5.84 5.90
C TYR A 24 -6.24 7.26 5.36
N GLU A 25 -7.33 8.00 5.44
CA GLU A 25 -7.39 9.38 4.94
C GLU A 25 -7.68 10.33 6.09
N LEU A 26 -6.79 11.28 6.30
CA LEU A 26 -6.95 12.34 7.30
C LEU A 26 -6.84 13.68 6.55
N ASP A 27 -7.98 14.34 6.38
CA ASP A 27 -8.09 15.57 5.58
C ASP A 27 -7.48 15.38 4.18
N ASP A 28 -6.35 16.02 3.88
CA ASP A 28 -5.72 15.95 2.57
C ASP A 28 -4.59 14.91 2.48
N ASP A 29 -4.36 14.14 3.55
CA ASP A 29 -3.30 13.16 3.59
C ASP A 29 -3.85 11.74 3.54
N ILE A 30 -3.27 10.91 2.68
CA ILE A 30 -3.64 9.49 2.56
C ILE A 30 -2.40 8.64 2.80
N VAL A 31 -2.56 7.62 3.65
CA VAL A 31 -1.59 6.54 3.81
C VAL A 31 -2.29 5.23 3.47
N VAL A 32 -1.66 4.44 2.62
CA VAL A 32 -2.18 3.14 2.22
C VAL A 32 -1.42 2.06 3.00
N VAL A 33 -2.16 1.17 3.67
CA VAL A 33 -1.57 0.03 4.37
C VAL A 33 -1.80 -1.21 3.54
N ASP A 34 -0.71 -1.80 3.10
CA ASP A 34 -0.63 -2.96 2.20
C ASP A 34 -1.17 -2.68 0.79
N ALA A 35 -0.66 -3.45 -0.16
CA ALA A 35 -1.08 -3.43 -1.55
C ALA A 35 -1.02 -4.87 -2.05
N GLY A 36 -1.98 -5.68 -1.60
CA GLY A 36 -2.02 -7.10 -1.85
C GLY A 36 -2.82 -7.48 -3.09
N LEU A 37 -2.55 -8.67 -3.58
CA LEU A 37 -3.35 -9.27 -4.63
C LEU A 37 -3.92 -10.60 -4.15
N ALA A 38 -4.89 -11.12 -4.89
CA ALA A 38 -5.39 -12.47 -4.69
C ALA A 38 -5.24 -13.26 -5.99
N PHE A 39 -5.11 -14.58 -5.85
CA PHE A 39 -5.10 -15.46 -6.99
C PHE A 39 -6.51 -15.88 -7.34
N PRO A 40 -6.84 -16.02 -8.65
CA PRO A 40 -8.19 -16.40 -9.06
C PRO A 40 -8.51 -17.81 -8.62
N ARG A 41 -9.79 -18.05 -8.37
CA ARG A 41 -10.33 -19.39 -8.11
C ARG A 41 -10.72 -20.04 -9.43
N ASP A 42 -11.10 -21.32 -9.38
CA ASP A 42 -11.51 -22.07 -10.57
C ASP A 42 -12.67 -21.43 -11.34
N GLU A 43 -13.56 -20.74 -10.63
CA GLU A 43 -14.68 -20.02 -11.26
C GLU A 43 -14.27 -18.75 -12.00
N HIS A 44 -13.03 -18.29 -11.85
CA HIS A 44 -12.51 -17.08 -12.51
C HIS A 44 -11.73 -17.43 -13.78
N LEU A 45 -12.42 -18.03 -14.76
CA LEU A 45 -11.77 -18.47 -16.00
C LEU A 45 -11.15 -17.31 -16.77
N GLY A 46 -9.90 -17.50 -17.20
CA GLY A 46 -9.18 -16.49 -17.98
C GLY A 46 -8.60 -15.33 -17.18
N VAL A 47 -8.67 -15.39 -15.85
CA VAL A 47 -8.13 -14.35 -14.96
C VAL A 47 -6.84 -14.88 -14.31
N ASP A 48 -5.74 -14.13 -14.42
CA ASP A 48 -4.45 -14.51 -13.82
C ASP A 48 -4.26 -13.94 -12.43
N LEU A 49 -4.71 -12.70 -12.19
CA LEU A 49 -4.56 -11.98 -10.93
C LEU A 49 -5.83 -11.25 -10.57
N ILE A 50 -6.07 -11.08 -9.28
CA ILE A 50 -7.15 -10.25 -8.76
C ILE A 50 -6.54 -9.12 -7.94
N LEU A 51 -6.79 -7.88 -8.38
CA LEU A 51 -6.27 -6.68 -7.75
C LEU A 51 -7.35 -5.96 -6.95
N PRO A 52 -6.98 -5.23 -5.88
CA PRO A 52 -7.92 -4.32 -5.22
C PRO A 52 -8.43 -3.25 -6.17
N ASP A 53 -9.60 -2.70 -5.90
CA ASP A 53 -10.14 -1.57 -6.65
C ASP A 53 -9.44 -0.29 -6.22
N MET A 54 -8.63 0.25 -7.10
CA MET A 54 -7.82 1.43 -6.83
C MET A 54 -8.47 2.75 -7.29
N SER A 55 -9.72 2.71 -7.74
CA SER A 55 -10.39 3.91 -8.27
C SER A 55 -10.52 5.01 -7.23
N TYR A 56 -10.72 4.67 -5.96
CA TYR A 56 -10.77 5.67 -4.89
C TYR A 56 -9.47 6.50 -4.84
N LEU A 57 -8.33 5.84 -5.00
CA LEU A 57 -7.02 6.50 -4.97
C LEU A 57 -6.74 7.26 -6.26
N ALA A 58 -7.24 6.79 -7.40
CA ALA A 58 -7.01 7.44 -8.68
C ALA A 58 -7.54 8.87 -8.71
N ASP A 59 -8.66 9.12 -8.02
CA ASP A 59 -9.25 10.45 -7.92
C ASP A 59 -8.52 11.34 -6.89
N ARG A 60 -7.63 10.77 -6.10
CA ARG A 60 -6.95 11.44 -4.98
C ARG A 60 -5.44 11.23 -4.98
N LYS A 61 -4.88 10.92 -6.14
CA LYS A 61 -3.48 10.48 -6.23
C LYS A 61 -2.45 11.51 -5.76
N ASP A 62 -2.78 12.79 -5.83
CA ASP A 62 -1.93 13.87 -5.34
C ASP A 62 -1.90 13.98 -3.81
N ARG A 63 -2.76 13.24 -3.12
CA ARG A 63 -2.84 13.22 -1.66
C ARG A 63 -2.16 11.99 -1.03
N VAL A 64 -1.79 10.99 -1.83
CA VAL A 64 -1.17 9.77 -1.32
C VAL A 64 0.26 10.05 -0.90
N ARG A 65 0.54 9.93 0.39
CA ARG A 65 1.84 10.28 0.98
C ARG A 65 2.78 9.09 1.07
N ALA A 66 2.24 7.92 1.36
CA ALA A 66 3.05 6.72 1.53
C ALA A 66 2.22 5.45 1.43
N VAL A 67 2.90 4.35 1.15
CA VAL A 67 2.40 3.01 1.35
C VAL A 67 3.19 2.38 2.50
N VAL A 68 2.50 1.76 3.44
CA VAL A 68 3.12 1.04 4.55
C VAL A 68 2.81 -0.44 4.37
N LEU A 69 3.87 -1.26 4.32
CA LEU A 69 3.74 -2.70 4.14
C LEU A 69 3.88 -3.40 5.49
N THR A 70 2.91 -4.25 5.83
CA THR A 70 2.93 -4.96 7.11
C THR A 70 3.83 -6.20 7.08
N HIS A 71 3.84 -6.91 5.95
CA HIS A 71 4.73 -8.05 5.78
C HIS A 71 4.86 -8.41 4.28
N SER A 72 5.65 -9.45 3.98
CA SER A 72 6.14 -9.72 2.62
C SER A 72 5.28 -10.66 1.78
N HIS A 73 4.14 -11.12 2.27
CA HIS A 73 3.28 -12.05 1.52
C HIS A 73 2.57 -11.35 0.35
N GLU A 74 2.29 -12.11 -0.72
CA GLU A 74 1.64 -11.58 -1.92
C GLU A 74 0.28 -10.94 -1.65
N ASP A 75 -0.48 -11.43 -0.69
CA ASP A 75 -1.75 -10.85 -0.30
C ASP A 75 -1.61 -9.49 0.41
N HIS A 76 -0.38 -9.03 0.68
CA HIS A 76 -0.07 -7.72 1.26
C HIS A 76 0.83 -6.86 0.38
N VAL A 77 1.61 -7.44 -0.52
CA VAL A 77 2.63 -6.72 -1.31
C VAL A 77 2.43 -6.89 -2.83
N GLY A 78 1.72 -7.94 -3.24
CA GLY A 78 1.71 -8.36 -4.64
C GLY A 78 1.18 -7.34 -5.63
N ALA A 79 0.34 -6.40 -5.21
CA ALA A 79 -0.22 -5.38 -6.08
C ALA A 79 0.57 -4.06 -6.07
N LEU A 80 1.67 -3.98 -5.32
CA LEU A 80 2.42 -2.73 -5.15
C LEU A 80 2.87 -2.12 -6.48
N ALA A 81 3.44 -2.92 -7.37
CA ALA A 81 3.91 -2.42 -8.67
C ALA A 81 2.75 -1.90 -9.53
N TYR A 82 1.61 -2.57 -9.49
CA TYR A 82 0.42 -2.12 -10.21
C TYR A 82 -0.11 -0.81 -9.66
N LEU A 83 -0.09 -0.66 -8.33
CA LEU A 83 -0.47 0.60 -7.67
C LEU A 83 0.44 1.75 -8.12
N LEU A 84 1.75 1.53 -8.08
CA LEU A 84 2.72 2.58 -8.38
C LEU A 84 2.75 2.99 -9.85
N ARG A 85 2.27 2.14 -10.75
CA ARG A 85 2.11 2.52 -12.16
C ARG A 85 1.04 3.57 -12.37
N GLU A 86 -0.01 3.52 -11.59
CA GLU A 86 -1.17 4.40 -11.75
C GLU A 86 -1.14 5.58 -10.80
N ILE A 87 -0.55 5.40 -9.62
CA ILE A 87 -0.61 6.38 -8.54
C ILE A 87 0.82 6.68 -8.08
N PRO A 88 1.30 7.91 -8.27
CA PRO A 88 2.62 8.29 -7.77
C PRO A 88 2.60 8.33 -6.25
N VAL A 89 3.48 7.55 -5.63
CA VAL A 89 3.62 7.49 -4.19
C VAL A 89 5.07 7.84 -3.84
N PRO A 90 5.31 8.84 -2.99
CA PRO A 90 6.68 9.26 -2.69
C PRO A 90 7.48 8.22 -1.92
N GLU A 91 6.84 7.49 -1.00
CA GLU A 91 7.54 6.62 -0.07
C GLU A 91 6.82 5.29 0.12
N VAL A 92 7.61 4.22 0.27
CA VAL A 92 7.12 2.91 0.71
C VAL A 92 7.90 2.50 1.94
N TRP A 93 7.19 2.23 3.03
CA TRP A 93 7.74 1.84 4.32
C TRP A 93 7.52 0.36 4.58
N GLY A 94 8.50 -0.30 5.14
CA GLY A 94 8.39 -1.70 5.55
C GLY A 94 9.65 -2.16 6.26
N THR A 95 9.61 -3.38 6.81
CA THR A 95 10.82 -3.99 7.37
C THR A 95 11.82 -4.26 6.26
N ARG A 96 13.06 -4.48 6.65
CA ARG A 96 14.15 -4.76 5.70
C ARG A 96 13.82 -5.93 4.78
N LEU A 97 13.27 -7.01 5.33
CA LEU A 97 12.89 -8.19 4.54
C LEU A 97 11.78 -7.86 3.54
N THR A 98 10.75 -7.17 4.00
CA THR A 98 9.61 -6.77 3.16
C THR A 98 10.06 -5.84 2.04
N LEU A 99 10.93 -4.88 2.35
CA LEU A 99 11.46 -3.96 1.34
C LEU A 99 12.34 -4.68 0.32
N GLY A 100 13.08 -5.71 0.72
CA GLY A 100 13.86 -6.51 -0.22
C GLY A 100 12.99 -7.18 -1.27
N LEU A 101 11.86 -7.75 -0.85
CA LEU A 101 10.89 -8.34 -1.77
C LEU A 101 10.22 -7.27 -2.64
N ALA A 102 9.82 -6.17 -2.03
CA ALA A 102 9.22 -5.05 -2.77
C ALA A 102 10.16 -4.50 -3.83
N GLN A 103 11.44 -4.34 -3.48
CA GLN A 103 12.47 -3.88 -4.41
C GLN A 103 12.57 -4.79 -5.63
N SER A 104 12.60 -6.10 -5.41
CA SER A 104 12.65 -7.09 -6.49
C SER A 104 11.44 -6.96 -7.42
N ARG A 105 10.25 -6.84 -6.87
CA ARG A 105 9.01 -6.67 -7.65
C ARG A 105 9.00 -5.38 -8.44
N LEU A 106 9.43 -4.28 -7.83
CA LEU A 106 9.49 -2.99 -8.51
C LEU A 106 10.52 -2.98 -9.62
N ASP A 107 11.65 -3.65 -9.42
CA ASP A 107 12.68 -3.78 -10.45
C ASP A 107 12.17 -4.55 -11.67
N GLU A 108 11.44 -5.64 -11.46
CA GLU A 108 10.81 -6.41 -12.54
C GLU A 108 9.86 -5.55 -13.39
N HIS A 109 9.24 -4.56 -12.81
CA HIS A 109 8.30 -3.66 -13.50
C HIS A 109 8.94 -2.33 -13.93
N GLY A 110 10.24 -2.15 -13.74
CA GLY A 110 10.92 -0.91 -14.13
C GLY A 110 10.57 0.30 -13.27
N LEU A 111 10.12 0.08 -12.03
CA LEU A 111 9.61 1.13 -11.15
C LEU A 111 10.52 1.43 -9.95
N LEU A 112 11.70 0.84 -9.90
CA LEU A 112 12.57 0.96 -8.74
C LEU A 112 12.94 2.42 -8.40
N ASN A 113 13.08 3.26 -9.41
CA ASN A 113 13.41 4.68 -9.23
C ASN A 113 12.18 5.58 -9.06
N ALA A 114 10.98 5.01 -9.08
CA ALA A 114 9.74 5.78 -8.99
C ALA A 114 9.34 6.08 -7.54
N VAL A 115 9.98 5.46 -6.57
CA VAL A 115 9.60 5.55 -5.16
C VAL A 115 10.83 5.41 -4.28
N GLU A 116 10.80 6.04 -3.10
CA GLU A 116 11.83 5.88 -2.08
C GLU A 116 11.41 4.79 -1.10
N LEU A 117 12.25 3.76 -0.94
CA LEU A 117 12.02 2.68 0.01
C LEU A 117 12.63 3.05 1.36
N LYS A 118 11.82 3.04 2.41
CA LYS A 118 12.25 3.44 3.76
C LYS A 118 12.06 2.30 4.75
N GLU A 119 13.13 1.96 5.46
CA GLU A 119 13.10 0.87 6.43
C GLU A 119 12.38 1.28 7.71
N ALA A 120 11.40 0.48 8.09
CA ALA A 120 10.70 0.61 9.37
C ALA A 120 11.40 -0.22 10.43
N LYS A 121 11.76 0.40 11.55
CA LYS A 121 12.44 -0.28 12.67
C LYS A 121 11.58 -0.18 13.92
N PRO A 122 11.12 -1.32 14.46
CA PRO A 122 10.22 -1.29 15.62
C PRO A 122 10.78 -0.60 16.86
N GLU A 123 12.10 -0.63 17.04
CA GLU A 123 12.74 -0.02 18.21
C GLU A 123 12.90 1.49 18.08
N GLU A 124 12.63 2.05 16.92
CA GLU A 124 12.77 3.50 16.71
C GLU A 124 11.47 4.23 17.00
N ASP A 125 11.59 5.54 17.15
CA ASP A 125 10.42 6.40 17.37
C ASP A 125 9.47 6.34 16.18
N PRO A 126 8.16 6.52 16.41
CA PRO A 126 7.20 6.65 15.32
C PRO A 126 7.58 7.72 14.32
N VAL A 127 7.25 7.47 13.05
CA VAL A 127 7.53 8.41 11.98
C VAL A 127 6.31 9.26 11.63
N GLN A 128 6.55 10.50 11.26
CA GLN A 128 5.51 11.41 10.82
C GLN A 128 5.38 11.32 9.29
N ILE A 129 4.19 10.95 8.82
CA ILE A 129 3.88 10.88 7.39
C ILE A 129 2.61 11.69 7.18
N GLY A 130 2.73 12.88 6.60
CA GLY A 130 1.61 13.83 6.52
C GLY A 130 1.05 14.12 7.88
N GLY A 131 -0.25 14.01 8.06
CA GLY A 131 -0.94 14.16 9.35
C GLY A 131 -0.89 12.92 10.25
N PHE A 132 -0.24 11.84 9.81
CA PHE A 132 -0.19 10.58 10.55
C PHE A 132 1.11 10.42 11.31
N ARG A 133 1.01 9.86 12.50
CA ARG A 133 2.17 9.41 13.27
C ARG A 133 2.10 7.88 13.34
N ILE A 134 3.06 7.21 12.73
CA ILE A 134 3.01 5.75 12.53
C ILE A 134 4.14 5.08 13.31
N GLY A 135 3.77 4.20 14.23
CA GLY A 135 4.70 3.35 14.95
C GLY A 135 4.68 1.94 14.41
N PHE A 136 5.84 1.30 14.42
CA PHE A 136 6.00 -0.08 13.98
C PHE A 136 6.32 -0.97 15.19
N VAL A 137 5.67 -2.11 15.26
CA VAL A 137 5.84 -3.06 16.38
C VAL A 137 6.20 -4.46 15.87
#